data_e07b27ed67703e0c8c80fe09a0b09312
#
_entry.id   e07b27ed67703e0c8c80fe09a0b09312
#
_cell.length_a   1.000
_cell.length_b   1.000
_cell.length_c   1.000
_cell.angle_alpha   90.00
_cell.angle_beta   90.00
_cell.angle_gamma   90.00
#
_symmetry.space_group_name_H-M   'P 1'
#
loop_
_entity.id
_entity.type
_entity.pdbx_description
1 polymer ?
#
loop_
_entity_poly.entity_id
_entity_poly.type
_entity_poly.pdbx_seq_one_letter_code
_entity_poly.pdbx_strand_id
1 'polypeptide(L)'
;MTAVALIHGWGGSFSATWQRNGFTALLEDSGASVIGIDLLGHGDAPKPHDPDAYADLTTRIVEALPDEPVDAVGFSLGAMTLLRAAVDDPTRFNRIILAGIGSNIFKRDDAGTRRIIEGLDLVASGGDPSTLDNTVRLFAQYAEQPGNDLNALNAVMKRPPAPLLTADQMARVTCPVMVVIGDQDFTYPGDALAAAFPNGQCTTLKGVDHFATTDDFGFFDAALEFLDAV
;
A
#
# COMPACT_ATOMS: atom_id res chain seq x y z
N MET A 1 -8.27 23.45 4.80
CA MET A 1 -7.22 22.71 4.08
C MET A 1 -7.57 21.24 4.23
N THR A 2 -7.60 20.49 3.13
CA THR A 2 -7.88 19.06 3.18
C THR A 2 -6.64 18.33 3.65
N ALA A 3 -6.76 17.44 4.62
CA ALA A 3 -5.66 16.59 5.05
C ALA A 3 -5.61 15.34 4.15
N VAL A 4 -4.41 14.96 3.71
CA VAL A 4 -4.17 13.79 2.87
C VAL A 4 -3.23 12.83 3.60
N ALA A 5 -3.71 11.63 3.95
CA ALA A 5 -2.92 10.58 4.55
C ALA A 5 -2.22 9.74 3.45
N LEU A 6 -0.91 9.54 3.59
CA LEU A 6 -0.09 8.80 2.62
C LEU A 6 0.51 7.55 3.28
N ILE A 7 0.16 6.36 2.76
CA ILE A 7 0.55 5.07 3.31
C ILE A 7 1.34 4.28 2.25
N HIS A 8 2.60 3.96 2.56
CA HIS A 8 3.54 3.27 1.66
C HIS A 8 3.28 1.76 1.54
N GLY A 9 3.95 1.12 0.59
CA GLY A 9 3.96 -0.33 0.40
C GLY A 9 4.96 -1.08 1.29
N TRP A 10 4.95 -2.41 1.21
CA TRP A 10 5.91 -3.26 1.92
C TRP A 10 7.35 -2.91 1.51
N GLY A 11 8.25 -2.83 2.48
CA GLY A 11 9.65 -2.46 2.27
C GLY A 11 9.89 -0.98 1.98
N GLY A 12 8.82 -0.17 1.87
CA GLY A 12 8.88 1.28 1.72
C GLY A 12 8.85 2.03 3.05
N SER A 13 8.74 3.36 2.95
CA SER A 13 8.45 4.27 4.05
C SER A 13 7.75 5.50 3.50
N PHE A 14 7.18 6.33 4.34
CA PHE A 14 6.62 7.62 3.91
C PHE A 14 7.65 8.43 3.14
N SER A 15 8.85 8.55 3.68
CA SER A 15 9.93 9.31 3.04
C SER A 15 10.37 8.70 1.71
N ALA A 16 10.56 7.37 1.66
CA ALA A 16 11.06 6.70 0.46
C ALA A 16 10.04 6.65 -0.68
N THR A 17 8.75 6.50 -0.36
CA THR A 17 7.69 6.32 -1.35
C THR A 17 7.09 7.64 -1.81
N TRP A 18 6.89 8.61 -0.90
CA TRP A 18 6.08 9.79 -1.18
C TRP A 18 6.83 11.13 -1.15
N GLN A 19 7.88 11.24 -0.32
CA GLN A 19 8.67 12.48 -0.28
C GLN A 19 9.74 12.49 -1.38
N ARG A 20 10.46 11.40 -1.56
CA ARG A 20 11.58 11.32 -2.51
C ARG A 20 11.17 11.55 -3.95
N ASN A 21 10.00 11.06 -4.35
CA ASN A 21 9.48 11.23 -5.71
C ASN A 21 8.80 12.59 -5.94
N GLY A 22 8.66 13.43 -4.90
CA GLY A 22 8.07 14.76 -4.99
C GLY A 22 6.56 14.82 -4.86
N PHE A 23 5.85 13.69 -4.73
CA PHE A 23 4.38 13.67 -4.62
C PHE A 23 3.87 14.47 -3.41
N THR A 24 4.56 14.35 -2.26
CA THR A 24 4.24 15.16 -1.06
C THR A 24 4.31 16.67 -1.34
N ALA A 25 5.38 17.11 -2.03
CA ALA A 25 5.55 18.54 -2.34
C ALA A 25 4.44 19.06 -3.27
N LEU A 26 4.01 18.28 -4.25
CA LEU A 26 2.89 18.65 -5.14
C LEU A 26 1.57 18.81 -4.37
N LEU A 27 1.29 17.93 -3.41
CA LEU A 27 0.11 18.06 -2.55
C LEU A 27 0.20 19.29 -1.66
N GLU A 28 1.36 19.57 -1.06
CA GLU A 28 1.57 20.75 -0.22
C GLU A 28 1.47 22.06 -1.02
N ASP A 29 2.01 22.08 -2.23
CA ASP A 29 1.91 23.24 -3.15
C ASP A 29 0.45 23.53 -3.57
N SER A 30 -0.41 22.50 -3.64
CA SER A 30 -1.85 22.68 -3.86
C SER A 30 -2.61 23.13 -2.60
N GLY A 31 -1.92 23.27 -1.45
CA GLY A 31 -2.50 23.69 -0.17
C GLY A 31 -3.04 22.55 0.69
N ALA A 32 -2.78 21.30 0.36
CA ALA A 32 -3.11 20.16 1.23
C ALA A 32 -2.17 20.07 2.44
N SER A 33 -2.68 19.53 3.55
CA SER A 33 -1.85 19.14 4.71
C SER A 33 -1.56 17.65 4.62
N VAL A 34 -0.28 17.24 4.53
CA VAL A 34 0.11 15.84 4.37
C VAL A 34 0.33 15.15 5.71
N ILE A 35 -0.25 13.96 5.88
CA ILE A 35 -0.05 13.07 7.01
C ILE A 35 0.71 11.85 6.50
N GLY A 36 2.02 11.80 6.76
CA GLY A 36 2.87 10.66 6.40
C GLY A 36 2.77 9.55 7.43
N ILE A 37 2.49 8.33 7.01
CA ILE A 37 2.30 7.18 7.91
C ILE A 37 3.27 6.07 7.56
N ASP A 38 4.18 5.76 8.49
CA ASP A 38 5.00 4.55 8.43
C ASP A 38 4.26 3.40 9.12
N LEU A 39 4.00 2.34 8.36
CA LEU A 39 3.41 1.11 8.90
C LEU A 39 4.38 0.42 9.87
N LEU A 40 3.83 -0.33 10.82
CA LEU A 40 4.64 -1.13 11.74
C LEU A 40 5.65 -1.99 10.95
N GLY A 41 6.90 -2.04 11.40
CA GLY A 41 7.99 -2.74 10.71
C GLY A 41 8.73 -1.91 9.64
N HIS A 42 8.30 -0.68 9.36
CA HIS A 42 8.81 0.15 8.26
C HIS A 42 9.23 1.55 8.74
N GLY A 43 10.04 2.24 7.91
CA GLY A 43 10.42 3.63 8.13
C GLY A 43 10.90 3.91 9.55
N ASP A 44 10.31 4.92 10.19
CA ASP A 44 10.60 5.29 11.59
C ASP A 44 9.67 4.58 12.61
N ALA A 45 8.75 3.72 12.15
CA ALA A 45 7.90 2.94 13.04
C ALA A 45 8.69 1.84 13.78
N PRO A 46 8.21 1.35 14.95
CA PRO A 46 8.79 0.19 15.62
C PRO A 46 8.91 -1.02 14.70
N LYS A 47 9.97 -1.80 14.84
CA LYS A 47 10.32 -2.94 13.98
C LYS A 47 10.41 -4.26 14.76
N PRO A 48 9.30 -4.79 15.36
CA PRO A 48 9.32 -6.08 16.03
C PRO A 48 9.64 -7.21 15.05
N HIS A 49 10.34 -8.25 15.53
CA HIS A 49 10.65 -9.43 14.73
C HIS A 49 9.65 -10.58 14.93
N ASP A 50 8.66 -10.39 15.81
CA ASP A 50 7.59 -11.36 16.04
C ASP A 50 6.46 -11.14 14.99
N PRO A 51 6.13 -12.15 14.16
CA PRO A 51 5.03 -12.07 13.21
C PRO A 51 3.67 -11.72 13.82
N ASP A 52 3.40 -12.16 15.05
CA ASP A 52 2.13 -11.91 15.72
C ASP A 52 1.92 -10.43 16.05
N ALA A 53 2.99 -9.64 16.18
CA ALA A 53 2.91 -8.20 16.36
C ALA A 53 2.26 -7.48 15.15
N TYR A 54 2.21 -8.13 14.00
CA TYR A 54 1.67 -7.59 12.74
C TYR A 54 0.27 -8.09 12.40
N ALA A 55 -0.43 -8.72 13.37
CA ALA A 55 -1.78 -9.22 13.17
C ALA A 55 -2.77 -8.11 12.76
N ASP A 56 -2.55 -6.90 13.26
CA ASP A 56 -3.28 -5.69 12.88
C ASP A 56 -2.33 -4.55 12.50
N LEU A 57 -2.35 -4.18 11.22
CA LEU A 57 -1.58 -3.05 10.69
C LEU A 57 -2.40 -1.75 10.63
N THR A 58 -3.73 -1.81 10.86
CA THR A 58 -4.61 -0.63 10.73
C THR A 58 -4.43 0.36 11.87
N THR A 59 -4.02 -0.11 13.05
CA THR A 59 -3.84 0.71 14.26
C THR A 59 -3.02 1.96 13.97
N ARG A 60 -1.88 1.84 13.28
CA ARG A 60 -1.03 3.00 12.97
C ARG A 60 -1.67 4.02 12.04
N ILE A 61 -2.54 3.58 11.13
CA ILE A 61 -3.32 4.49 10.30
C ILE A 61 -4.33 5.23 11.18
N VAL A 62 -5.13 4.49 11.94
CA VAL A 62 -6.22 5.06 12.75
C VAL A 62 -5.69 6.05 13.80
N GLU A 63 -4.56 5.72 14.46
CA GLU A 63 -3.94 6.60 15.46
C GLU A 63 -3.34 7.88 14.87
N ALA A 64 -2.92 7.86 13.59
CA ALA A 64 -2.33 9.03 12.92
C ALA A 64 -3.38 9.98 12.33
N LEU A 65 -4.62 9.52 12.11
CA LEU A 65 -5.67 10.35 11.54
C LEU A 65 -6.25 11.32 12.56
N PRO A 66 -6.56 12.58 12.17
CA PRO A 66 -7.32 13.52 12.99
C PRO A 66 -8.78 13.04 13.17
N ASP A 67 -9.55 13.70 14.02
CA ASP A 67 -10.97 13.37 14.20
C ASP A 67 -11.80 13.65 12.94
N GLU A 68 -11.44 14.67 12.16
CA GLU A 68 -12.10 15.02 10.91
C GLU A 68 -11.74 14.03 9.80
N PRO A 69 -12.67 13.74 8.87
CA PRO A 69 -12.40 12.89 7.73
C PRO A 69 -11.29 13.45 6.83
N VAL A 70 -10.43 12.56 6.31
CA VAL A 70 -9.31 12.91 5.45
C VAL A 70 -9.42 12.28 4.06
N ASP A 71 -8.68 12.81 3.10
CA ASP A 71 -8.36 12.05 1.89
C ASP A 71 -7.20 11.08 2.21
N ALA A 72 -7.16 9.93 1.55
CA ALA A 72 -6.11 8.96 1.83
C ALA A 72 -5.62 8.25 0.57
N VAL A 73 -4.30 8.04 0.50
CA VAL A 73 -3.63 7.32 -0.58
C VAL A 73 -2.82 6.18 0.02
N GLY A 74 -3.09 4.97 -0.41
CA GLY A 74 -2.31 3.80 -0.03
C GLY A 74 -1.70 3.11 -1.24
N PHE A 75 -0.47 2.59 -1.09
CA PHE A 75 0.18 1.78 -2.10
C PHE A 75 0.40 0.35 -1.60
N SER A 76 0.04 -0.66 -2.40
CA SER A 76 0.33 -2.09 -2.15
C SER A 76 -0.12 -2.54 -0.74
N LEU A 77 0.79 -2.90 0.16
CA LEU A 77 0.49 -3.22 1.56
C LEU A 77 -0.27 -2.07 2.24
N GLY A 78 0.14 -0.83 1.99
CA GLY A 78 -0.54 0.37 2.49
C GLY A 78 -1.96 0.50 1.97
N ALA A 79 -2.20 0.18 0.69
CA ALA A 79 -3.53 0.18 0.10
C ALA A 79 -4.43 -0.90 0.71
N MET A 80 -3.89 -2.12 0.93
CA MET A 80 -4.63 -3.20 1.60
C MET A 80 -4.97 -2.85 3.05
N THR A 81 -4.04 -2.19 3.75
CA THR A 81 -4.25 -1.76 5.15
C THR A 81 -5.24 -0.61 5.23
N LEU A 82 -5.13 0.38 4.34
CA LEU A 82 -6.07 1.50 4.22
C LEU A 82 -7.50 1.01 3.91
N LEU A 83 -7.64 0.07 2.97
CA LEU A 83 -8.94 -0.50 2.64
C LEU A 83 -9.59 -1.18 3.87
N ARG A 84 -8.81 -1.88 4.70
CA ARG A 84 -9.33 -2.47 5.94
C ARG A 84 -9.79 -1.40 6.92
N ALA A 85 -8.96 -0.37 7.15
CA ALA A 85 -9.33 0.76 8.01
C ALA A 85 -10.62 1.44 7.52
N ALA A 86 -10.76 1.64 6.20
CA ALA A 86 -11.94 2.24 5.59
C ALA A 86 -13.21 1.37 5.69
N VAL A 87 -13.05 0.05 5.62
CA VAL A 87 -14.18 -0.89 5.82
C VAL A 87 -14.63 -0.92 7.28
N ASP A 88 -13.70 -0.80 8.22
CA ASP A 88 -14.01 -0.79 9.65
C ASP A 88 -14.69 0.52 10.07
N ASP A 89 -14.19 1.67 9.60
CA ASP A 89 -14.81 2.98 9.81
C ASP A 89 -14.75 3.87 8.56
N PRO A 90 -15.73 3.74 7.64
CA PRO A 90 -15.73 4.52 6.40
C PRO A 90 -15.95 6.03 6.62
N THR A 91 -16.39 6.46 7.80
CA THR A 91 -16.65 7.87 8.09
C THR A 91 -15.37 8.70 8.26
N ARG A 92 -14.22 8.05 8.40
CA ARG A 92 -12.91 8.68 8.55
C ARG A 92 -12.32 9.18 7.23
N PHE A 93 -12.97 8.91 6.08
CA PHE A 93 -12.40 9.18 4.76
C PHE A 93 -13.36 9.96 3.86
N ASN A 94 -12.85 11.03 3.23
CA ASN A 94 -13.57 11.79 2.20
C ASN A 94 -13.36 11.17 0.82
N ARG A 95 -12.12 10.78 0.48
CA ARG A 95 -11.72 10.13 -0.77
C ARG A 95 -10.60 9.14 -0.49
N ILE A 96 -10.55 8.05 -1.26
CA ILE A 96 -9.53 7.01 -1.10
C ILE A 96 -8.91 6.67 -2.44
N ILE A 97 -7.58 6.63 -2.50
CA ILE A 97 -6.82 6.06 -3.62
C ILE A 97 -6.16 4.76 -3.16
N LEU A 98 -6.45 3.68 -3.88
CA LEU A 98 -5.88 2.35 -3.67
C LEU A 98 -4.97 2.03 -4.86
N ALA A 99 -3.66 2.22 -4.68
CA ALA A 99 -2.67 2.00 -5.73
C ALA A 99 -1.98 0.62 -5.59
N GLY A 100 -1.73 -0.06 -6.71
CA GLY A 100 -1.00 -1.33 -6.74
C GLY A 100 -1.71 -2.49 -6.05
N ILE A 101 -3.03 -2.48 -6.00
CA ILE A 101 -3.87 -3.61 -5.61
C ILE A 101 -5.04 -3.77 -6.57
N GLY A 102 -5.49 -5.00 -6.78
CA GLY A 102 -6.54 -5.30 -7.74
C GLY A 102 -7.19 -6.65 -7.46
N SER A 103 -7.12 -7.58 -8.40
CA SER A 103 -7.74 -8.91 -8.28
C SER A 103 -7.24 -9.74 -7.10
N ASN A 104 -6.05 -9.46 -6.58
CA ASN A 104 -5.44 -10.10 -5.41
C ASN A 104 -6.23 -9.91 -4.11
N ILE A 105 -7.12 -8.91 -4.02
CA ILE A 105 -7.99 -8.69 -2.85
C ILE A 105 -9.02 -9.81 -2.67
N PHE A 106 -9.46 -10.42 -3.76
CA PHE A 106 -10.52 -11.46 -3.74
C PHE A 106 -9.96 -12.87 -3.54
N LYS A 107 -8.65 -13.06 -3.74
CA LYS A 107 -8.02 -14.38 -3.64
C LYS A 107 -6.58 -14.25 -3.18
N ARG A 108 -6.22 -14.98 -2.13
CA ARG A 108 -4.82 -15.06 -1.68
C ARG A 108 -3.97 -15.88 -2.64
N ASP A 109 -2.75 -15.43 -2.86
CA ASP A 109 -1.68 -16.26 -3.42
C ASP A 109 -0.77 -16.75 -2.28
N ASP A 110 -1.23 -17.77 -1.56
CA ASP A 110 -0.47 -18.37 -0.46
C ASP A 110 0.85 -19.00 -0.96
N ALA A 111 0.86 -19.51 -2.20
CA ALA A 111 2.05 -20.09 -2.79
C ALA A 111 3.10 -19.05 -3.15
N GLY A 112 2.70 -17.93 -3.77
CA GLY A 112 3.56 -16.79 -4.05
C GLY A 112 4.11 -16.17 -2.77
N THR A 113 3.25 -15.93 -1.78
CA THR A 113 3.65 -15.41 -0.47
C THR A 113 4.68 -16.30 0.20
N ARG A 114 4.48 -17.63 0.19
CA ARG A 114 5.44 -18.59 0.75
C ARG A 114 6.80 -18.52 0.06
N ARG A 115 6.84 -18.45 -1.29
CA ARG A 115 8.09 -18.30 -2.03
C ARG A 115 8.85 -17.02 -1.68
N ILE A 116 8.14 -15.92 -1.49
CA ILE A 116 8.75 -14.66 -1.05
C ILE A 116 9.35 -14.84 0.35
N ILE A 117 8.62 -15.42 1.30
CA ILE A 117 9.09 -15.70 2.66
C ILE A 117 10.35 -16.58 2.63
N GLU A 118 10.35 -17.67 1.87
CA GLU A 118 11.50 -18.56 1.71
C GLU A 118 12.73 -17.82 1.14
N GLY A 119 12.52 -16.92 0.19
CA GLY A 119 13.57 -16.08 -0.35
C GLY A 119 14.12 -15.06 0.66
N LEU A 120 13.27 -14.44 1.45
CA LEU A 120 13.68 -13.53 2.52
C LEU A 120 14.43 -14.29 3.64
N ASP A 121 14.00 -15.49 4.00
CA ASP A 121 14.71 -16.37 4.96
C ASP A 121 16.09 -16.77 4.44
N LEU A 122 16.21 -17.07 3.15
CA LEU A 122 17.49 -17.37 2.51
C LEU A 122 18.46 -16.20 2.66
N VAL A 123 18.02 -14.97 2.28
CA VAL A 123 18.86 -13.77 2.36
C VAL A 123 19.20 -13.42 3.79
N ALA A 124 18.24 -13.50 4.72
CA ALA A 124 18.47 -13.25 6.15
C ALA A 124 19.49 -14.20 6.76
N SER A 125 19.63 -15.43 6.21
CA SER A 125 20.65 -16.39 6.63
C SER A 125 22.00 -16.28 5.89
N GLY A 126 22.15 -15.25 5.02
CA GLY A 126 23.37 -15.03 4.23
C GLY A 126 23.47 -15.88 2.97
N GLY A 127 22.35 -16.45 2.50
CA GLY A 127 22.28 -17.22 1.25
C GLY A 127 22.35 -16.32 0.00
N ASP A 128 22.67 -16.93 -1.15
CA ASP A 128 22.82 -16.22 -2.41
C ASP A 128 21.47 -15.93 -3.09
N PRO A 129 21.04 -14.65 -3.21
CA PRO A 129 19.79 -14.28 -3.86
C PRO A 129 19.77 -14.54 -5.39
N SER A 130 20.93 -14.81 -6.02
CA SER A 130 20.99 -15.10 -7.45
C SER A 130 20.28 -16.40 -7.85
N THR A 131 20.02 -17.28 -6.87
CA THR A 131 19.29 -18.55 -7.07
C THR A 131 17.77 -18.38 -7.07
N LEU A 132 17.26 -17.20 -6.68
CA LEU A 132 15.84 -16.88 -6.58
C LEU A 132 15.25 -16.53 -7.95
N ASP A 133 13.94 -16.78 -8.13
CA ASP A 133 13.22 -16.25 -9.28
C ASP A 133 13.18 -14.71 -9.25
N ASN A 134 12.86 -14.08 -10.39
CA ASN A 134 12.98 -12.63 -10.53
C ASN A 134 12.11 -11.87 -9.53
N THR A 135 10.87 -12.33 -9.31
CA THR A 135 9.94 -11.65 -8.38
C THR A 135 10.46 -11.71 -6.95
N VAL A 136 10.84 -12.90 -6.49
CA VAL A 136 11.37 -13.09 -5.12
C VAL A 136 12.66 -12.30 -4.91
N ARG A 137 13.53 -12.26 -5.93
CA ARG A 137 14.77 -11.48 -5.89
C ARG A 137 14.50 -9.98 -5.76
N LEU A 138 13.49 -9.44 -6.47
CA LEU A 138 13.09 -8.04 -6.32
C LEU A 138 12.60 -7.72 -4.90
N PHE A 139 11.78 -8.60 -4.30
CA PHE A 139 11.38 -8.43 -2.90
C PHE A 139 12.58 -8.46 -1.95
N ALA A 140 13.54 -9.38 -2.16
CA ALA A 140 14.75 -9.45 -1.35
C ALA A 140 15.59 -8.16 -1.49
N GLN A 141 15.81 -7.68 -2.70
CA GLN A 141 16.53 -6.42 -2.95
C GLN A 141 15.82 -5.21 -2.32
N TYR A 142 14.48 -5.21 -2.35
CA TYR A 142 13.69 -4.15 -1.72
C TYR A 142 13.85 -4.16 -0.18
N ALA A 143 13.88 -5.36 0.42
CA ALA A 143 14.10 -5.53 1.85
C ALA A 143 15.49 -5.11 2.33
N GLU A 144 16.50 -5.20 1.47
CA GLU A 144 17.89 -4.83 1.78
C GLU A 144 18.18 -3.33 1.57
N GLN A 145 17.20 -2.53 1.15
CA GLN A 145 17.41 -1.09 0.98
C GLN A 145 17.79 -0.40 2.31
N PRO A 146 18.64 0.65 2.24
CA PRO A 146 19.07 1.39 3.43
C PRO A 146 17.87 1.89 4.27
N GLY A 147 17.94 1.66 5.57
CA GLY A 147 16.87 2.02 6.53
C GLY A 147 15.86 0.90 6.81
N ASN A 148 15.86 -0.18 6.02
CA ASN A 148 15.03 -1.34 6.26
C ASN A 148 15.67 -2.30 7.27
N ASP A 149 14.80 -3.00 8.02
CA ASP A 149 15.14 -4.14 8.86
C ASP A 149 14.57 -5.41 8.21
N LEU A 150 15.43 -6.20 7.60
CA LEU A 150 15.07 -7.43 6.87
C LEU A 150 14.27 -8.41 7.75
N ASN A 151 14.62 -8.54 9.03
CA ASN A 151 13.92 -9.46 9.94
C ASN A 151 12.51 -8.95 10.28
N ALA A 152 12.35 -7.65 10.47
CA ALA A 152 11.04 -7.04 10.67
C ALA A 152 10.16 -7.17 9.42
N LEU A 153 10.71 -6.87 8.23
CA LEU A 153 9.98 -7.03 6.97
C LEU A 153 9.58 -8.48 6.68
N ASN A 154 10.44 -9.42 7.03
CA ASN A 154 10.13 -10.85 6.95
C ASN A 154 9.01 -11.24 7.94
N ALA A 155 9.05 -10.71 9.16
CA ALA A 155 7.97 -10.89 10.14
C ALA A 155 6.63 -10.32 9.64
N VAL A 156 6.65 -9.15 8.98
CA VAL A 156 5.45 -8.60 8.28
C VAL A 156 4.88 -9.59 7.27
N MET A 157 5.72 -10.25 6.48
CA MET A 157 5.26 -11.24 5.49
C MET A 157 4.69 -12.51 6.16
N LYS A 158 5.25 -12.91 7.29
CA LYS A 158 4.83 -14.09 8.07
C LYS A 158 3.63 -13.84 8.98
N ARG A 159 3.11 -12.61 9.03
CA ARG A 159 2.00 -12.25 9.92
C ARG A 159 0.78 -13.15 9.76
N PRO A 160 -0.04 -13.31 10.82
CA PRO A 160 -1.32 -14.02 10.72
C PRO A 160 -2.16 -13.48 9.57
N PRO A 161 -2.75 -14.36 8.74
CA PRO A 161 -3.54 -13.94 7.58
C PRO A 161 -4.87 -13.34 8.04
N ALA A 162 -5.12 -12.07 7.74
CA ALA A 162 -6.40 -11.44 8.00
C ALA A 162 -7.52 -12.03 7.11
N PRO A 163 -8.80 -12.07 7.52
CA PRO A 163 -9.91 -12.52 6.67
C PRO A 163 -9.98 -11.75 5.34
N LEU A 164 -10.43 -12.39 4.26
CA LEU A 164 -10.74 -11.67 3.02
C LEU A 164 -11.90 -10.72 3.25
N LEU A 165 -11.85 -9.56 2.62
CA LEU A 165 -12.96 -8.62 2.64
C LEU A 165 -14.08 -9.11 1.73
N THR A 166 -15.32 -8.92 2.17
CA THR A 166 -16.50 -9.26 1.38
C THR A 166 -17.00 -8.06 0.57
N ALA A 167 -17.77 -8.32 -0.49
CA ALA A 167 -18.40 -7.28 -1.28
C ALA A 167 -19.31 -6.38 -0.40
N ASP A 168 -20.06 -6.97 0.54
CA ASP A 168 -20.92 -6.22 1.45
C ASP A 168 -20.14 -5.27 2.39
N GLN A 169 -18.93 -5.68 2.79
CA GLN A 169 -18.06 -4.82 3.58
C GLN A 169 -17.55 -3.65 2.74
N MET A 170 -17.07 -3.90 1.52
CA MET A 170 -16.60 -2.86 0.59
C MET A 170 -17.72 -1.90 0.18
N ALA A 171 -18.94 -2.39 -0.01
CA ALA A 171 -20.11 -1.57 -0.34
C ALA A 171 -20.48 -0.53 0.77
N ARG A 172 -19.98 -0.69 1.99
CA ARG A 172 -20.16 0.31 3.06
C ARG A 172 -19.25 1.52 2.91
N VAL A 173 -18.18 1.42 2.13
CA VAL A 173 -17.29 2.55 1.81
C VAL A 173 -17.95 3.38 0.71
N THR A 174 -18.68 4.41 1.12
CA THR A 174 -19.51 5.24 0.23
C THR A 174 -18.81 6.50 -0.26
N CYS A 175 -17.65 6.86 0.29
CA CYS A 175 -16.83 7.93 -0.28
C CYS A 175 -16.31 7.52 -1.66
N PRO A 176 -15.90 8.48 -2.51
CA PRO A 176 -15.23 8.17 -3.77
C PRO A 176 -13.97 7.32 -3.55
N VAL A 177 -13.81 6.24 -4.34
CA VAL A 177 -12.64 5.36 -4.31
C VAL A 177 -12.05 5.26 -5.71
N MET A 178 -10.76 5.54 -5.86
CA MET A 178 -10.03 5.30 -7.09
C MET A 178 -9.02 4.16 -6.90
N VAL A 179 -9.11 3.15 -7.76
CA VAL A 179 -8.09 2.11 -7.89
C VAL A 179 -7.13 2.54 -8.99
N VAL A 180 -5.83 2.62 -8.71
CA VAL A 180 -4.79 2.93 -9.69
C VAL A 180 -3.84 1.75 -9.81
N ILE A 181 -3.67 1.22 -11.02
CA ILE A 181 -2.90 0.00 -11.24
C ILE A 181 -2.20 0.00 -12.60
N GLY A 182 -0.97 -0.48 -12.63
CA GLY A 182 -0.24 -0.69 -13.88
C GLY A 182 -0.75 -1.93 -14.65
N ASP A 183 -0.75 -1.91 -15.98
CA ASP A 183 -1.15 -3.07 -16.79
C ASP A 183 -0.09 -4.20 -16.80
N GLN A 184 1.11 -3.92 -16.26
CA GLN A 184 2.17 -4.91 -16.04
C GLN A 184 2.29 -5.32 -14.56
N ASP A 185 1.42 -4.82 -13.69
CA ASP A 185 1.38 -5.17 -12.27
C ASP A 185 0.87 -6.61 -12.10
N PHE A 186 1.51 -7.40 -11.23
CA PHE A 186 1.08 -8.77 -10.92
C PHE A 186 -0.28 -8.85 -10.20
N THR A 187 -0.81 -7.72 -9.71
CA THR A 187 -2.14 -7.61 -9.10
C THR A 187 -3.23 -7.17 -10.07
N TYR A 188 -2.86 -6.85 -11.33
CA TYR A 188 -3.80 -6.46 -12.40
C TYR A 188 -4.81 -7.59 -12.71
N PRO A 189 -6.07 -7.28 -13.08
CA PRO A 189 -6.68 -5.95 -13.24
C PRO A 189 -7.30 -5.38 -11.95
N GLY A 190 -7.59 -4.05 -11.96
CA GLY A 190 -8.21 -3.32 -10.85
C GLY A 190 -9.74 -3.17 -10.94
N ASP A 191 -10.33 -3.41 -12.11
CA ASP A 191 -11.75 -3.10 -12.41
C ASP A 191 -12.73 -3.77 -11.44
N ALA A 192 -12.50 -5.05 -11.11
CA ALA A 192 -13.35 -5.79 -10.19
C ALA A 192 -13.30 -5.22 -8.75
N LEU A 193 -12.14 -4.72 -8.33
CA LEU A 193 -12.00 -4.04 -7.05
C LEU A 193 -12.73 -2.70 -7.06
N ALA A 194 -12.55 -1.88 -8.08
CA ALA A 194 -13.26 -0.61 -8.20
C ALA A 194 -14.78 -0.82 -8.23
N ALA A 195 -15.28 -1.81 -8.94
CA ALA A 195 -16.70 -2.15 -9.03
C ALA A 195 -17.31 -2.64 -7.70
N ALA A 196 -16.50 -3.00 -6.70
CA ALA A 196 -16.97 -3.39 -5.38
C ALA A 196 -17.41 -2.20 -4.50
N PHE A 197 -17.07 -0.97 -4.91
CA PHE A 197 -17.44 0.25 -4.20
C PHE A 197 -18.60 0.98 -4.91
N PRO A 198 -19.55 1.59 -4.17
CA PRO A 198 -20.64 2.36 -4.78
C PRO A 198 -20.17 3.51 -5.68
N ASN A 199 -19.06 4.16 -5.31
CA ASN A 199 -18.45 5.28 -6.03
C ASN A 199 -17.00 4.95 -6.43
N GLY A 200 -16.78 3.74 -6.94
CA GLY A 200 -15.47 3.26 -7.35
C GLY A 200 -15.16 3.55 -8.81
N GLN A 201 -13.92 3.91 -9.11
CA GLN A 201 -13.37 4.05 -10.45
C GLN A 201 -11.99 3.41 -10.56
N CYS A 202 -11.58 3.00 -11.75
CA CYS A 202 -10.29 2.39 -12.00
C CYS A 202 -9.50 3.18 -13.05
N THR A 203 -8.25 3.49 -12.74
CA THR A 203 -7.28 4.07 -13.67
C THR A 203 -6.17 3.06 -13.93
N THR A 204 -5.96 2.69 -15.19
CA THR A 204 -4.90 1.77 -15.60
C THR A 204 -3.72 2.54 -16.19
N LEU A 205 -2.53 2.36 -15.61
CA LEU A 205 -1.27 2.95 -16.08
C LEU A 205 -0.64 2.03 -17.12
N LYS A 206 -0.40 2.56 -18.32
CA LYS A 206 0.09 1.75 -19.44
C LYS A 206 1.60 1.50 -19.37
N GLY A 207 2.01 0.23 -19.43
CA GLY A 207 3.41 -0.19 -19.41
C GLY A 207 4.06 -0.08 -18.04
N VAL A 208 3.28 0.11 -16.98
CA VAL A 208 3.75 0.30 -15.61
C VAL A 208 3.62 -1.00 -14.83
N ASP A 209 4.69 -1.40 -14.16
CA ASP A 209 4.71 -2.53 -13.23
C ASP A 209 4.39 -2.09 -11.78
N HIS A 210 4.33 -3.06 -10.88
CA HIS A 210 4.01 -2.82 -9.47
C HIS A 210 4.95 -1.81 -8.81
N PHE A 211 6.26 -1.95 -9.02
CA PHE A 211 7.28 -1.17 -8.32
C PHE A 211 7.43 0.25 -8.88
N ALA A 212 7.05 0.47 -10.13
CA ALA A 212 7.08 1.77 -10.78
C ALA A 212 5.82 2.62 -10.52
N THR A 213 4.74 2.02 -9.99
CA THR A 213 3.42 2.67 -9.88
C THR A 213 3.48 4.05 -9.21
N THR A 214 4.17 4.18 -8.06
CA THR A 214 4.21 5.43 -7.29
C THR A 214 5.15 6.48 -7.86
N ASP A 215 6.01 6.12 -8.81
CA ASP A 215 6.95 7.03 -9.48
C ASP A 215 6.47 7.43 -10.89
N ASP A 216 5.35 6.85 -11.35
CA ASP A 216 4.81 7.12 -12.68
C ASP A 216 4.05 8.46 -12.73
N PHE A 217 4.32 9.28 -13.75
CA PHE A 217 3.63 10.56 -13.92
C PHE A 217 2.11 10.41 -14.13
N GLY A 218 1.67 9.33 -14.76
CA GLY A 218 0.24 9.04 -14.91
C GLY A 218 -0.44 8.74 -13.57
N PHE A 219 0.31 8.17 -12.60
CA PHE A 219 -0.18 8.07 -11.23
C PHE A 219 -0.34 9.45 -10.59
N PHE A 220 0.66 10.34 -10.75
CA PHE A 220 0.60 11.70 -10.20
C PHE A 220 -0.58 12.47 -10.77
N ASP A 221 -0.72 12.49 -12.09
CA ASP A 221 -1.83 13.19 -12.76
C ASP A 221 -3.19 12.68 -12.27
N ALA A 222 -3.40 11.36 -12.26
CA ALA A 222 -4.65 10.76 -11.82
C ALA A 222 -4.95 11.05 -10.35
N ALA A 223 -3.93 10.96 -9.48
CA ALA A 223 -4.08 11.17 -8.05
C ALA A 223 -4.38 12.64 -7.72
N LEU A 224 -3.64 13.59 -8.31
CA LEU A 224 -3.84 15.02 -8.09
C LEU A 224 -5.21 15.47 -8.61
N GLU A 225 -5.64 15.01 -9.80
CA GLU A 225 -6.98 15.30 -10.33
C GLU A 225 -8.07 14.76 -9.40
N PHE A 226 -7.95 13.52 -8.95
CA PHE A 226 -8.95 12.88 -8.07
C PHE A 226 -9.07 13.56 -6.71
N LEU A 227 -7.96 14.11 -6.19
CA LEU A 227 -7.90 14.81 -4.91
C LEU A 227 -8.24 16.31 -5.02
N ASP A 228 -8.58 16.83 -6.21
CA ASP A 228 -8.75 18.26 -6.49
C ASP A 228 -7.50 19.08 -6.09
N ALA A 229 -6.32 18.53 -6.33
CA ALA A 229 -5.01 19.11 -5.97
C ALA A 229 -4.23 19.61 -7.21
N VAL A 230 -4.92 20.02 -8.26
CA VAL A 230 -4.38 20.58 -9.52
C VAL A 230 -4.52 22.10 -9.56
#